data_19bc31e58b7b4f63f35bd1f04724303c
#
_entry.id   19bc31e58b7b4f63f35bd1f04724303c
#
_cell.length_a   1.000
_cell.length_b   1.000
_cell.length_c   1.000
_cell.angle_alpha   90.00
_cell.angle_beta   90.00
_cell.angle_gamma   90.00
#
_symmetry.space_group_name_H-M   'P 1'
#
loop_
_entity.id
_entity.type
_entity.pdbx_description
1 polymer ?
#
loop_
_entity_poly.entity_id
_entity_poly.type
_entity_poly.pdbx_seq_one_letter_code
_entity_poly.pdbx_strand_id
1 'polypeptide(L)'
;MKPWLPLLLAAGVLAQSGVVLAHHGWAWTTGGNIELTGVIEAVSLGNPHGLLQVDVEGEGWTVEVGQPWRNERAGLKDGDLAEGVEIRAIGEPAADPAEKRLKVERLFIGGQEYILYGGRD
;
A
#
# COMPACT_ATOMS: atom_id res chain seq x y z
N MET A 1 56.89 -4.57 -27.74
CA MET A 1 56.32 -4.61 -27.59
C MET A 1 55.21 -4.36 -27.36
N LYS A 2 54.59 -4.31 -27.10
CA LYS A 2 53.50 -4.13 -26.89
C LYS A 2 52.60 -4.08 -26.11
N PRO A 3 52.13 -3.89 -25.83
CA PRO A 3 51.40 -3.84 -25.06
C PRO A 3 50.23 -3.72 -25.04
N TRP A 4 49.72 -3.74 -24.75
CA TRP A 4 48.55 -3.73 -24.65
C TRP A 4 47.69 -3.29 -23.84
N LEU A 5 47.02 -3.08 -23.79
CA LEU A 5 46.18 -2.68 -23.10
C LEU A 5 45.09 -2.91 -22.80
N PRO A 6 44.47 -2.96 -22.20
CA PRO A 6 43.45 -3.34 -21.76
C PRO A 6 42.40 -2.64 -21.71
N LEU A 7 41.84 -2.67 -21.69
CA LEU A 7 40.80 -2.20 -21.60
C LEU A 7 39.93 -2.21 -20.85
N LEU A 8 39.41 -2.13 -20.44
CA LEU A 8 38.57 -2.11 -19.69
C LEU A 8 37.46 -1.79 -19.76
N LEU A 9 36.83 -1.92 -19.50
CA LEU A 9 35.71 -1.77 -19.47
C LEU A 9 34.92 -1.39 -18.70
N ALA A 10 34.33 -1.09 -18.44
CA ALA A 10 33.58 -0.53 -17.80
C ALA A 10 32.42 -0.82 -17.63
N ALA A 11 32.02 -1.23 -17.17
CA ALA A 11 30.99 -1.59 -16.83
C ALA A 11 29.92 -0.89 -16.68
N GLY A 12 29.24 -0.78 -16.84
CA GLY A 12 28.19 -0.31 -16.79
C GLY A 12 27.29 -0.25 -15.94
N VAL A 13 26.78 0.06 -15.54
CA VAL A 13 25.99 0.10 -14.65
C VAL A 13 24.80 0.34 -14.77
N LEU A 14 24.01 0.21 -14.71
CA LEU A 14 22.87 0.23 -14.69
C LEU A 14 22.03 0.79 -13.93
N ALA A 15 21.42 1.23 -13.79
CA ALA A 15 20.60 1.81 -13.03
C ALA A 15 19.35 1.41 -13.06
N GLN A 16 18.65 1.25 -12.37
CA GLN A 16 17.43 0.88 -12.31
C GLN A 16 16.54 1.94 -11.86
N SER A 17 16.61 3.14 -11.93
CA SER A 17 15.70 4.18 -11.45
C SER A 17 14.31 4.03 -11.89
N GLY A 18 14.06 3.53 -13.05
CA GLY A 18 12.69 3.38 -13.52
C GLY A 18 11.87 2.47 -12.65
N VAL A 19 12.49 1.44 -12.14
CA VAL A 19 11.81 0.50 -11.29
C VAL A 19 11.38 1.16 -9.98
N VAL A 20 12.24 1.99 -9.42
CA VAL A 20 11.94 2.66 -8.17
C VAL A 20 10.73 3.56 -8.32
N LEU A 21 10.64 4.29 -9.43
CA LEU A 21 9.51 5.18 -9.64
C LEU A 21 8.22 4.41 -9.79
N ALA A 22 8.26 3.25 -10.43
CA ALA A 22 7.06 2.45 -10.62
C ALA A 22 6.49 1.94 -9.32
N HIS A 23 7.33 1.80 -8.30
CA HIS A 23 6.89 1.29 -7.02
C HIS A 23 6.76 2.37 -5.95
N HIS A 24 6.72 3.63 -6.36
CA HIS A 24 6.57 4.72 -5.42
C HIS A 24 5.27 4.54 -4.62
N GLY A 25 5.37 4.61 -3.30
CA GLY A 25 4.23 4.41 -2.42
C GLY A 25 3.98 2.96 -2.05
N TRP A 26 4.62 2.03 -2.72
CA TRP A 26 4.47 0.60 -2.45
C TRP A 26 5.79 -0.06 -2.08
N ALA A 27 6.85 0.71 -1.95
CA ALA A 27 8.19 0.17 -1.77
C ALA A 27 8.35 -0.61 -0.46
N TRP A 28 7.52 -0.32 0.53
CA TRP A 28 7.60 -0.96 1.84
C TRP A 28 6.79 -2.25 1.93
N THR A 29 6.07 -2.62 0.88
CA THR A 29 5.17 -3.78 0.92
C THR A 29 5.83 -5.03 0.35
N THR A 30 5.18 -6.19 0.59
CA THR A 30 5.71 -7.48 0.13
C THR A 30 5.47 -7.76 -1.33
N GLY A 31 4.46 -7.14 -1.93
CA GLY A 31 4.04 -7.45 -3.28
C GLY A 31 2.95 -8.52 -3.38
N GLY A 32 2.57 -9.14 -2.28
CA GLY A 32 1.49 -10.13 -2.27
C GLY A 32 0.34 -9.68 -1.40
N ASN A 33 -0.87 -10.04 -1.75
CA ASN A 33 -2.05 -9.58 -1.02
C ASN A 33 -2.41 -10.50 0.14
N ILE A 34 -2.90 -9.86 1.22
CA ILE A 34 -3.58 -10.58 2.30
C ILE A 34 -4.93 -9.89 2.52
N GLU A 35 -5.75 -10.53 3.32
CA GLU A 35 -7.06 -9.99 3.66
C GLU A 35 -7.15 -9.82 5.18
N LEU A 36 -7.64 -8.67 5.61
CA LEU A 36 -7.88 -8.39 7.03
C LEU A 36 -9.32 -7.96 7.22
N THR A 37 -9.92 -8.41 8.32
CA THR A 37 -11.24 -7.95 8.73
C THR A 37 -11.09 -7.36 10.12
N GLY A 38 -11.60 -6.17 10.34
CA GLY A 38 -11.50 -5.54 11.64
C GLY A 38 -12.37 -4.30 11.74
N VAL A 39 -12.30 -3.66 12.89
CA VAL A 39 -13.11 -2.50 13.21
C VAL A 39 -12.22 -1.27 13.30
N ILE A 40 -12.63 -0.21 12.64
CA ILE A 40 -11.87 1.05 12.64
C ILE A 40 -11.93 1.68 14.03
N GLU A 41 -10.78 2.02 14.57
CA GLU A 41 -10.69 2.68 15.86
C GLU A 41 -10.34 4.15 15.74
N ALA A 42 -9.66 4.54 14.67
CA ALA A 42 -9.29 5.93 14.46
C ALA A 42 -9.05 6.17 12.97
N VAL A 43 -9.29 7.39 12.52
CA VAL A 43 -9.24 7.74 11.12
C VAL A 43 -8.46 9.03 10.95
N SER A 44 -7.57 9.07 9.96
CA SER A 44 -6.85 10.27 9.57
C SER A 44 -6.79 10.29 8.05
N LEU A 45 -7.76 10.97 7.44
CA LEU A 45 -7.90 10.96 5.98
C LEU A 45 -7.31 12.23 5.38
N GLY A 46 -6.03 12.28 5.26
CA GLY A 46 -5.37 13.43 4.68
C GLY A 46 -4.42 13.04 3.57
N ASN A 47 -3.57 13.99 3.18
CA ASN A 47 -2.50 13.75 2.25
C ASN A 47 -1.25 13.43 3.04
N PRO A 48 -0.36 12.60 2.49
CA PRO A 48 -0.41 12.01 1.16
C PRO A 48 -1.33 10.79 1.06
N HIS A 49 -1.69 10.17 2.17
CA HIS A 49 -2.57 9.00 2.16
C HIS A 49 -3.40 8.98 3.43
N GLY A 50 -4.60 8.44 3.34
CA GLY A 50 -5.42 8.23 4.53
C GLY A 50 -4.92 7.05 5.32
N LEU A 51 -5.01 7.14 6.65
CA LEU A 51 -4.60 6.07 7.55
C LEU A 51 -5.76 5.73 8.48
N LEU A 52 -5.96 4.44 8.67
CA LEU A 52 -6.95 3.93 9.60
C LEU A 52 -6.21 3.11 10.66
N GLN A 53 -6.61 3.27 11.92
CA GLN A 53 -6.16 2.34 12.96
C GLN A 53 -7.28 1.34 13.10
N VAL A 54 -6.98 0.06 12.89
CA VAL A 54 -7.99 -0.99 12.82
C VAL A 54 -7.66 -2.08 13.82
N ASP A 55 -8.67 -2.50 14.56
CA ASP A 55 -8.52 -3.61 15.49
C ASP A 55 -8.88 -4.89 14.75
N VAL A 56 -7.90 -5.77 14.58
CA VAL A 56 -8.06 -7.05 13.90
C VAL A 56 -7.86 -8.13 14.95
N GLU A 57 -8.97 -8.64 15.48
CA GLU A 57 -8.91 -9.70 16.51
C GLU A 57 -8.01 -9.34 17.67
N GLY A 58 -8.14 -8.11 18.17
CA GLY A 58 -7.37 -7.65 19.31
C GLY A 58 -6.01 -7.08 18.96
N GLU A 59 -5.63 -7.11 17.69
CA GLU A 59 -4.33 -6.64 17.28
C GLU A 59 -4.47 -5.36 16.47
N GLY A 60 -3.67 -4.36 16.78
CA GLY A 60 -3.75 -3.08 16.09
C GLY A 60 -3.02 -3.10 14.77
N TRP A 61 -3.71 -2.71 13.71
CA TRP A 61 -3.11 -2.57 12.37
C TRP A 61 -3.26 -1.14 11.88
N THR A 62 -2.25 -0.66 11.19
CA THR A 62 -2.36 0.58 10.45
C THR A 62 -2.73 0.22 9.02
N VAL A 63 -3.89 0.67 8.59
CA VAL A 63 -4.42 0.35 7.27
C VAL A 63 -4.38 1.62 6.44
N GLU A 64 -3.55 1.63 5.40
CA GLU A 64 -3.38 2.79 4.56
C GLU A 64 -4.33 2.73 3.37
N VAL A 65 -5.19 3.72 3.26
CA VAL A 65 -6.08 3.87 2.11
C VAL A 65 -5.50 4.92 1.17
N GLY A 66 -6.25 5.40 0.23
CA GLY A 66 -5.72 6.31 -0.77
C GLY A 66 -5.71 7.76 -0.32
N GLN A 67 -5.22 8.61 -1.20
CA GLN A 67 -5.38 10.05 -1.06
C GLN A 67 -6.87 10.37 -1.14
N PRO A 68 -7.28 11.54 -0.66
CA PRO A 68 -8.71 11.89 -0.68
C PRO A 68 -9.38 11.72 -2.04
N TRP A 69 -8.72 12.18 -3.12
CA TRP A 69 -9.29 12.07 -4.45
C TRP A 69 -9.46 10.61 -4.89
N ARG A 70 -8.55 9.74 -4.47
CA ARG A 70 -8.59 8.33 -4.85
C ARG A 70 -9.72 7.62 -4.12
N ASN A 71 -9.88 7.92 -2.84
CA ASN A 71 -10.95 7.33 -2.04
C ASN A 71 -12.31 7.75 -2.60
N GLU A 72 -12.44 9.03 -2.94
CA GLU A 72 -13.67 9.54 -3.51
C GLU A 72 -13.96 8.90 -4.86
N ARG A 73 -12.95 8.76 -5.69
CA ARG A 73 -13.10 8.14 -6.99
C ARG A 73 -13.52 6.67 -6.87
N ALA A 74 -13.10 6.00 -5.81
CA ALA A 74 -13.48 4.61 -5.55
C ALA A 74 -14.93 4.51 -5.08
N GLY A 75 -15.54 5.63 -4.72
CA GLY A 75 -16.93 5.65 -4.27
C GLY A 75 -17.10 5.88 -2.78
N LEU A 76 -16.01 6.08 -2.05
CA LEU A 76 -16.11 6.35 -0.63
C LEU A 76 -16.59 7.79 -0.41
N LYS A 77 -17.52 7.94 0.53
CA LYS A 77 -18.11 9.23 0.86
C LYS A 77 -17.76 9.58 2.27
N ASP A 78 -18.00 10.84 2.63
CA ASP A 78 -17.76 11.29 3.99
C ASP A 78 -18.55 10.43 4.96
N GLY A 79 -17.87 9.95 6.00
CA GLY A 79 -18.48 9.11 7.01
C GLY A 79 -18.43 7.62 6.73
N ASP A 80 -18.06 7.20 5.54
CA ASP A 80 -17.94 5.77 5.26
C ASP A 80 -16.80 5.14 6.06
N LEU A 81 -15.68 5.84 6.15
CA LEU A 81 -14.55 5.40 6.95
C LEU A 81 -14.60 6.14 8.26
N ALA A 82 -15.10 5.49 9.28
CA ALA A 82 -15.30 6.13 10.57
C ALA A 82 -15.09 5.12 11.69
N GLU A 83 -14.83 5.66 12.87
CA GLU A 83 -14.65 4.84 14.06
C GLU A 83 -15.88 3.96 14.26
N GLY A 84 -15.67 2.70 14.58
CA GLY A 84 -16.74 1.74 14.81
C GLY A 84 -17.20 0.99 13.57
N VAL A 85 -16.73 1.36 12.41
CA VAL A 85 -17.13 0.69 11.17
C VAL A 85 -16.28 -0.56 10.96
N GLU A 86 -16.94 -1.67 10.66
CA GLU A 86 -16.22 -2.90 10.33
C GLU A 86 -15.86 -2.89 8.86
N ILE A 87 -14.62 -3.22 8.56
CA ILE A 87 -14.13 -3.28 7.19
C ILE A 87 -13.48 -4.61 6.92
N ARG A 88 -13.47 -4.99 5.64
CA ARG A 88 -12.66 -6.09 5.15
C ARG A 88 -11.75 -5.48 4.10
N ALA A 89 -10.46 -5.61 4.31
CA ALA A 89 -9.48 -4.95 3.47
C ALA A 89 -8.58 -5.98 2.80
N ILE A 90 -8.36 -5.82 1.51
CA ILE A 90 -7.45 -6.66 0.74
C ILE A 90 -6.33 -5.77 0.27
N GLY A 91 -5.09 -6.15 0.54
CA GLY A 91 -3.95 -5.35 0.14
C GLY A 91 -2.63 -5.99 0.52
N GLU A 92 -1.57 -5.23 0.38
CA GLU A 92 -0.21 -5.73 0.59
C GLU A 92 0.28 -5.35 1.98
N PRO A 93 0.70 -6.33 2.77
CA PRO A 93 1.26 -6.03 4.09
C PRO A 93 2.68 -5.53 3.96
N ALA A 94 3.20 -4.95 5.04
CA ALA A 94 4.58 -4.51 5.10
C ALA A 94 5.51 -5.71 4.90
N ALA A 95 6.63 -5.47 4.24
CA ALA A 95 7.65 -6.49 4.05
C ALA A 95 8.24 -6.92 5.38
N ASP A 96 8.30 -6.02 6.35
CA ASP A 96 8.76 -6.34 7.70
C ASP A 96 7.57 -6.94 8.46
N PRO A 97 7.60 -8.24 8.79
CA PRO A 97 6.46 -8.87 9.46
C PRO A 97 6.18 -8.34 10.87
N ALA A 98 7.12 -7.63 11.46
CA ALA A 98 6.88 -7.02 12.76
C ALA A 98 6.05 -5.76 12.65
N GLU A 99 5.92 -5.21 11.44
CA GLU A 99 5.15 -4.01 11.23
C GLU A 99 3.74 -4.38 10.80
N LYS A 100 2.76 -4.13 11.64
CA LYS A 100 1.37 -4.45 11.33
C LYS A 100 0.79 -3.30 10.52
N ARG A 101 1.02 -3.34 9.23
CA ARG A 101 0.63 -2.28 8.31
C ARG A 101 0.21 -2.88 6.99
N LEU A 102 -0.89 -2.38 6.44
CA LEU A 102 -1.44 -2.87 5.18
C LEU A 102 -1.71 -1.72 4.25
N LYS A 103 -1.33 -1.84 2.99
CA LYS A 103 -1.72 -0.89 1.96
C LYS A 103 -2.87 -1.49 1.18
N VAL A 104 -4.02 -0.83 1.25
CA VAL A 104 -5.26 -1.37 0.70
C VAL A 104 -5.33 -1.23 -0.81
N GLU A 105 -5.74 -2.30 -1.47
CA GLU A 105 -6.08 -2.26 -2.88
C GLU A 105 -7.60 -2.24 -3.05
N ARG A 106 -8.30 -3.04 -2.25
CA ARG A 106 -9.76 -3.10 -2.27
C ARG A 106 -10.30 -3.15 -0.87
N LEU A 107 -11.43 -2.51 -0.67
CA LEU A 107 -12.05 -2.39 0.64
C LEU A 107 -13.52 -2.77 0.53
N PHE A 108 -14.02 -3.46 1.54
CA PHE A 108 -15.43 -3.83 1.61
C PHE A 108 -16.04 -3.29 2.89
N ILE A 109 -17.17 -2.62 2.76
CA ILE A 109 -17.92 -2.12 3.90
C ILE A 109 -19.37 -2.55 3.67
N GLY A 110 -19.90 -3.37 4.58
CA GLY A 110 -21.28 -3.80 4.48
C GLY A 110 -21.63 -4.47 3.17
N GLY A 111 -20.70 -5.18 2.58
CA GLY A 111 -20.93 -5.87 1.33
C GLY A 111 -20.67 -5.02 0.09
N GLN A 112 -20.42 -3.73 0.24
CA GLN A 112 -20.11 -2.85 -0.88
C GLN A 112 -18.60 -2.86 -1.10
N GLU A 113 -18.19 -3.07 -2.35
CA GLU A 113 -16.76 -3.08 -2.69
C GLU A 113 -16.30 -1.70 -3.17
N TYR A 114 -15.13 -1.30 -2.72
CA TYR A 114 -14.48 -0.06 -3.15
C TYR A 114 -13.09 -0.41 -3.66
N ILE A 115 -12.84 -0.13 -4.93
CA ILE A 115 -11.56 -0.48 -5.57
C ILE A 115 -10.69 0.77 -5.59
N LEU A 116 -9.67 0.79 -4.73
CA LEU A 116 -8.79 1.95 -4.63
C LEU A 116 -7.67 1.90 -5.67
N TYR A 117 -7.11 0.70 -5.88
CA TYR A 117 -6.04 0.52 -6.86
C TYR A 117 -6.36 -0.70 -7.71
N GLY A 118 -7.06 -0.48 -8.81
CA GLY A 118 -7.40 -1.57 -9.71
C GLY A 118 -6.18 -2.03 -10.49
N GLY A 119 -6.18 -3.28 -10.88
CA GLY A 119 -5.14 -3.82 -11.73
C GLY A 119 -3.84 -4.19 -11.04
N ARG A 120 -3.84 -4.27 -9.72
CA ARG A 120 -2.63 -4.66 -9.01
C ARG A 120 -2.65 -6.10 -8.52
N ASP A 121 -3.80 -6.72 -8.43
CA ASP A 121 -3.90 -8.08 -7.89
C ASP A 121 -3.58 -9.16 -8.91
#